data_5ccd7f75a0254d65f0774e6106c844d9
#
_entry.id   5ccd7f75a0254d65f0774e6106c844d9
#
_cell.length_a   1.000
_cell.length_b   1.000
_cell.length_c   1.000
_cell.angle_alpha   90.00
_cell.angle_beta   90.00
_cell.angle_gamma   90.00
#
_symmetry.space_group_name_H-M   'P 1'
#
loop_
_entity.id
_entity.type
_entity.pdbx_description
1 polymer ?
#
loop_
_entity_poly.entity_id
_entity_poly.type
_entity_poly.pdbx_seq_one_letter_code
_entity_poly.pdbx_strand_id
1 'polypeptide(L)'
;AVQAAYHPDRLHYPLKRTNDKESDDPGWVRISWEEAISTIVTKFDELQARYGGESLFGMCGTSRVWCMFGASNGMYLWDSPNIVQAWQICKGPRHFGTLMVSSFADSWMETVAHPDVYVAWGGASELSNYDDACRTTVDVATRADTHICVDPRQTNLGKEADYQLHLRPGTDGAMALAWTNVVI
;
A
#
# COMPACT_ATOMS: atom_id res chain seq x y z
N ALA A 1 5.80 12.18 6.71
CA ALA A 1 6.93 11.66 5.92
C ALA A 1 8.22 12.45 6.19
N VAL A 2 8.19 13.78 6.14
CA VAL A 2 9.38 14.63 6.39
C VAL A 2 9.95 14.41 7.81
N GLN A 3 9.10 14.33 8.82
CA GLN A 3 9.51 14.07 10.20
C GLN A 3 10.24 12.71 10.33
N ALA A 4 9.78 11.68 9.63
CA ALA A 4 10.44 10.37 9.65
C ALA A 4 11.82 10.41 8.93
N ALA A 5 11.94 11.21 7.87
CA ALA A 5 13.20 11.33 7.13
C ALA A 5 14.30 12.05 7.94
N TYR A 6 13.91 13.01 8.78
CA TYR A 6 14.84 13.83 9.55
C TYR A 6 14.74 13.59 11.07
N HIS A 7 14.14 12.48 11.47
CA HIS A 7 14.04 12.13 12.89
C HIS A 7 15.44 11.90 13.50
N PRO A 8 15.72 12.39 14.71
CA PRO A 8 17.03 12.21 15.34
C PRO A 8 17.39 10.74 15.56
N ASP A 9 16.40 9.89 15.81
CA ASP A 9 16.59 8.44 16.01
C ASP A 9 16.57 7.64 14.69
N ARG A 10 16.58 8.32 13.52
CA ARG A 10 16.63 7.63 12.24
C ARG A 10 17.90 6.81 12.12
N LEU A 11 17.78 5.55 11.70
CA LEU A 11 18.91 4.69 11.39
C LEU A 11 19.64 5.20 10.13
N HIS A 12 20.94 5.46 10.27
CA HIS A 12 21.81 5.92 9.18
C HIS A 12 22.75 4.83 8.68
N TYR A 13 22.83 3.72 9.39
CA TYR A 13 23.77 2.64 9.12
C TYR A 13 23.11 1.30 9.32
N PRO A 14 23.60 0.23 8.64
CA PRO A 14 23.13 -1.11 8.89
C PRO A 14 23.39 -1.55 10.32
N LEU A 15 22.45 -2.29 10.88
CA LEU A 15 22.56 -2.91 12.20
C LEU A 15 22.46 -4.42 12.06
N LYS A 16 23.34 -5.12 12.81
CA LYS A 16 23.32 -6.57 12.90
C LYS A 16 22.86 -6.99 14.29
N ARG A 17 21.87 -7.86 14.35
CA ARG A 17 21.46 -8.50 15.58
C ARG A 17 22.51 -9.49 16.02
N THR A 18 22.95 -9.44 17.27
CA THR A 18 23.96 -10.37 17.83
C THR A 18 23.39 -11.34 18.84
N ASN A 19 22.28 -10.98 19.48
CA ASN A 19 21.61 -11.85 20.44
C ASN A 19 20.60 -12.76 19.75
N ASP A 20 20.21 -13.83 20.44
CA ASP A 20 19.20 -14.77 19.97
C ASP A 20 17.89 -14.06 19.59
N LYS A 21 17.14 -14.64 18.64
CA LYS A 21 15.85 -14.10 18.21
C LYS A 21 14.82 -14.04 19.33
N GLU A 22 14.90 -14.97 20.28
CA GLU A 22 14.01 -15.05 21.44
C GLU A 22 14.40 -14.08 22.56
N SER A 23 15.54 -13.41 22.46
CA SER A 23 15.97 -12.43 23.45
C SER A 23 15.18 -11.11 23.29
N ASP A 24 14.71 -10.56 24.41
CA ASP A 24 14.06 -9.23 24.46
C ASP A 24 15.03 -8.12 24.03
N ASP A 25 16.31 -8.25 24.37
CA ASP A 25 17.36 -7.37 23.85
C ASP A 25 17.92 -7.95 22.55
N PRO A 26 17.75 -7.31 21.41
CA PRO A 26 18.32 -7.75 20.15
C PRO A 26 19.83 -7.64 20.05
N GLY A 27 20.49 -6.88 20.92
CA GLY A 27 21.93 -6.67 20.89
C GLY A 27 22.41 -6.04 19.58
N TRP A 28 21.74 -4.96 19.12
CA TRP A 28 22.08 -4.32 17.86
C TRP A 28 23.50 -3.74 17.86
N VAL A 29 24.30 -4.14 16.88
CA VAL A 29 25.61 -3.56 16.63
C VAL A 29 25.65 -2.95 15.23
N ARG A 30 26.29 -1.79 15.13
CA ARG A 30 26.53 -1.15 13.85
C ARG A 30 27.58 -1.91 13.05
N ILE A 31 27.25 -2.15 11.77
CA ILE A 31 28.17 -2.78 10.80
C ILE A 31 28.34 -1.88 9.57
N SER A 32 29.29 -2.21 8.71
CA SER A 32 29.44 -1.52 7.42
C SER A 32 28.40 -2.00 6.41
N TRP A 33 28.16 -1.20 5.36
CA TRP A 33 27.35 -1.63 4.22
C TRP A 33 27.93 -2.83 3.49
N GLU A 34 29.25 -2.91 3.39
CA GLU A 34 29.94 -4.03 2.78
C GLU A 34 29.70 -5.33 3.56
N GLU A 35 29.81 -5.30 4.89
CA GLU A 35 29.51 -6.44 5.75
C GLU A 35 28.02 -6.82 5.62
N ALA A 36 27.11 -5.86 5.63
CA ALA A 36 25.70 -6.14 5.50
C ALA A 36 25.36 -6.85 4.19
N ILE A 37 25.83 -6.30 3.07
CA ILE A 37 25.56 -6.84 1.74
C ILE A 37 26.20 -8.22 1.57
N SER A 38 27.47 -8.36 1.93
CA SER A 38 28.16 -9.66 1.82
C SER A 38 27.49 -10.74 2.68
N THR A 39 27.05 -10.41 3.88
CA THR A 39 26.31 -11.32 4.75
C THR A 39 25.00 -11.79 4.10
N ILE A 40 24.24 -10.88 3.50
CA ILE A 40 22.97 -11.19 2.83
C ILE A 40 23.23 -12.09 1.61
N VAL A 41 24.15 -11.69 0.73
CA VAL A 41 24.47 -12.45 -0.49
C VAL A 41 24.93 -13.84 -0.15
N THR A 42 25.92 -13.98 0.74
CA THR A 42 26.42 -15.30 1.17
C THR A 42 25.29 -16.16 1.70
N LYS A 43 24.37 -15.58 2.50
CA LYS A 43 23.27 -16.35 3.06
C LYS A 43 22.25 -16.78 2.02
N PHE A 44 21.98 -15.94 1.03
CA PHE A 44 21.08 -16.27 -0.07
C PHE A 44 21.68 -17.37 -0.95
N ASP A 45 22.96 -17.27 -1.28
CA ASP A 45 23.68 -18.30 -2.05
C ASP A 45 23.68 -19.65 -1.33
N GLU A 46 23.93 -19.66 -0.03
CA GLU A 46 23.84 -20.88 0.80
C GLU A 46 22.44 -21.52 0.77
N LEU A 47 21.39 -20.68 0.91
CA LEU A 47 20.00 -21.15 0.92
C LEU A 47 19.59 -21.67 -0.46
N GLN A 48 19.93 -20.94 -1.51
CA GLN A 48 19.68 -21.37 -2.88
C GLN A 48 20.37 -22.70 -3.19
N ALA A 49 21.66 -22.81 -2.85
CA ALA A 49 22.42 -24.03 -3.08
C ALA A 49 21.86 -25.24 -2.31
N ARG A 50 21.32 -25.01 -1.12
CA ARG A 50 20.82 -26.09 -0.26
C ARG A 50 19.38 -26.49 -0.53
N TYR A 51 18.53 -25.51 -0.84
CA TYR A 51 17.07 -25.70 -0.88
C TYR A 51 16.43 -25.23 -2.19
N GLY A 52 17.20 -24.68 -3.12
CA GLY A 52 16.71 -24.08 -4.35
C GLY A 52 16.20 -22.65 -4.14
N GLY A 53 16.00 -21.94 -5.25
CA GLY A 53 15.50 -20.55 -5.25
C GLY A 53 14.11 -20.39 -4.62
N GLU A 54 13.30 -21.43 -4.65
CA GLU A 54 11.97 -21.45 -4.03
C GLU A 54 11.99 -21.24 -2.51
N SER A 55 13.13 -21.45 -1.86
CA SER A 55 13.31 -21.20 -0.43
C SER A 55 13.40 -19.73 -0.06
N LEU A 56 13.59 -18.87 -1.05
CA LEU A 56 13.66 -17.41 -0.89
C LEU A 56 12.32 -16.79 -1.20
N PHE A 57 11.93 -15.82 -0.40
CA PHE A 57 10.66 -15.11 -0.54
C PHE A 57 10.88 -13.62 -0.47
N GLY A 58 10.46 -12.91 -1.52
CA GLY A 58 10.48 -11.45 -1.58
C GLY A 58 9.10 -10.86 -1.31
N MET A 59 9.00 -9.97 -0.34
CA MET A 59 7.78 -9.22 -0.06
C MET A 59 8.03 -7.72 -0.15
N CYS A 60 7.22 -7.04 -0.95
CA CYS A 60 7.27 -5.59 -1.09
C CYS A 60 5.96 -4.95 -0.66
N GLY A 61 6.06 -3.83 0.04
CA GLY A 61 4.91 -2.96 0.29
C GLY A 61 4.51 -2.17 -0.95
N THR A 62 3.58 -1.26 -0.80
CA THR A 62 3.14 -0.35 -1.87
C THR A 62 4.18 0.74 -2.11
N SER A 63 5.34 0.36 -2.57
CA SER A 63 6.32 1.31 -3.03
C SER A 63 6.09 1.61 -4.51
N ARG A 64 5.90 2.86 -4.85
CA ARG A 64 5.65 3.30 -6.23
C ARG A 64 6.94 3.54 -7.00
N VAL A 65 8.06 3.21 -6.43
CA VAL A 65 9.36 3.60 -6.98
C VAL A 65 10.22 2.38 -7.21
N TRP A 66 11.30 2.61 -7.85
CA TRP A 66 12.38 1.72 -8.26
C TRP A 66 12.73 0.58 -7.27
N CYS A 67 12.48 0.79 -5.97
CA CYS A 67 12.73 -0.26 -4.96
C CYS A 67 11.83 -1.49 -5.13
N MET A 68 10.61 -1.33 -5.65
CA MET A 68 9.73 -2.47 -5.95
C MET A 68 10.28 -3.30 -7.12
N PHE A 69 10.72 -2.62 -8.17
CA PHE A 69 11.35 -3.28 -9.32
C PHE A 69 12.72 -3.84 -8.95
N GLY A 70 13.51 -3.12 -8.15
CA GLY A 70 14.80 -3.58 -7.66
C GLY A 70 14.70 -4.83 -6.81
N ALA A 71 13.75 -4.90 -5.89
CA ALA A 71 13.53 -6.07 -5.07
C ALA A 71 13.07 -7.28 -5.89
N SER A 72 12.14 -7.09 -6.84
CA SER A 72 11.68 -8.14 -7.73
C SER A 72 12.81 -8.67 -8.61
N ASN A 73 13.57 -7.79 -9.24
CA ASN A 73 14.70 -8.18 -10.07
C ASN A 73 15.81 -8.85 -9.25
N GLY A 74 16.02 -8.37 -8.01
CA GLY A 74 16.97 -9.00 -7.08
C GLY A 74 16.63 -10.46 -6.79
N MET A 75 15.36 -10.79 -6.59
CA MET A 75 14.93 -12.16 -6.32
C MET A 75 15.15 -13.09 -7.53
N TYR A 76 15.04 -12.58 -8.75
CA TYR A 76 15.35 -13.39 -9.94
C TYR A 76 16.82 -13.80 -10.06
N LEU A 77 17.74 -13.05 -9.45
CA LEU A 77 19.15 -13.44 -9.41
C LEU A 77 19.39 -14.74 -8.63
N TRP A 78 18.48 -15.11 -7.76
CA TRP A 78 18.51 -16.38 -7.01
C TRP A 78 17.42 -17.35 -7.47
N ASP A 79 16.90 -17.20 -8.68
CA ASP A 79 15.88 -18.07 -9.28
C ASP A 79 14.63 -18.24 -8.40
N SER A 80 14.29 -17.20 -7.60
CA SER A 80 13.10 -17.25 -6.74
C SER A 80 11.85 -16.87 -7.51
N PRO A 81 10.83 -17.75 -7.57
CA PRO A 81 9.51 -17.41 -8.11
C PRO A 81 8.62 -16.70 -7.08
N ASN A 82 9.05 -16.65 -5.82
CA ASN A 82 8.22 -16.25 -4.70
C ASN A 82 8.34 -14.75 -4.43
N ILE A 83 7.64 -13.96 -5.22
CA ILE A 83 7.58 -12.52 -5.05
C ILE A 83 6.15 -12.10 -4.85
N VAL A 84 5.86 -11.46 -3.71
CA VAL A 84 4.55 -10.90 -3.39
C VAL A 84 4.67 -9.38 -3.26
N GLN A 85 3.80 -8.71 -3.96
CA GLN A 85 3.70 -7.26 -3.94
C GLN A 85 2.30 -6.85 -3.49
N ALA A 86 2.17 -5.65 -2.95
CA ALA A 86 0.87 -5.10 -2.60
C ALA A 86 -0.11 -5.03 -3.79
N TRP A 87 0.41 -5.04 -5.00
CA TRP A 87 -0.35 -5.07 -6.24
C TRP A 87 -1.42 -6.18 -6.27
N GLN A 88 -1.12 -7.37 -5.76
CA GLN A 88 -2.02 -8.53 -5.83
C GLN A 88 -3.34 -8.32 -5.05
N ILE A 89 -3.31 -7.53 -3.99
CA ILE A 89 -4.48 -7.30 -3.12
C ILE A 89 -4.94 -5.84 -3.09
N CYS A 90 -4.21 -4.93 -3.71
CA CYS A 90 -4.47 -3.50 -3.70
C CYS A 90 -4.91 -3.03 -5.10
N LYS A 91 -3.94 -2.64 -5.90
CA LYS A 91 -4.17 -2.03 -7.22
C LYS A 91 -4.64 -3.05 -8.26
N GLY A 92 -4.19 -4.29 -8.17
CA GLY A 92 -4.58 -5.35 -9.10
C GLY A 92 -6.08 -5.57 -9.18
N PRO A 93 -6.78 -5.89 -8.09
CA PRO A 93 -8.23 -6.06 -8.10
C PRO A 93 -8.98 -4.83 -8.61
N ARG A 94 -8.57 -3.62 -8.19
CA ARG A 94 -9.16 -2.38 -8.66
C ARG A 94 -8.96 -2.19 -10.17
N HIS A 95 -7.75 -2.45 -10.65
CA HIS A 95 -7.37 -2.32 -12.05
C HIS A 95 -8.17 -3.27 -12.94
N PHE A 96 -8.28 -4.54 -12.53
CA PHE A 96 -9.09 -5.51 -13.25
C PHE A 96 -10.57 -5.15 -13.24
N GLY A 97 -11.10 -4.73 -12.09
CA GLY A 97 -12.48 -4.28 -12.00
C GLY A 97 -12.80 -3.12 -12.94
N THR A 98 -11.92 -2.13 -13.02
CA THR A 98 -12.07 -0.98 -13.91
C THR A 98 -11.98 -1.38 -15.39
N LEU A 99 -11.02 -2.24 -15.74
CA LEU A 99 -10.88 -2.76 -17.11
C LEU A 99 -12.11 -3.52 -17.58
N MET A 100 -12.74 -4.30 -16.69
CA MET A 100 -13.94 -5.08 -17.04
C MET A 100 -15.15 -4.20 -17.31
N VAL A 101 -15.22 -3.02 -16.73
CA VAL A 101 -16.41 -2.15 -16.82
C VAL A 101 -16.21 -0.98 -17.78
N SER A 102 -15.05 -0.33 -17.75
CA SER A 102 -14.82 0.94 -18.44
C SER A 102 -13.74 0.92 -19.50
N SER A 103 -13.07 -0.21 -19.71
CA SER A 103 -11.90 -0.34 -20.60
C SER A 103 -10.69 0.54 -20.23
N PHE A 104 -10.73 1.23 -19.09
CA PHE A 104 -9.61 2.00 -18.56
C PHE A 104 -8.96 1.26 -17.40
N ALA A 105 -7.64 1.22 -17.42
CA ALA A 105 -6.87 0.50 -16.42
C ALA A 105 -6.87 1.18 -15.05
N ASP A 106 -7.03 2.48 -15.01
CA ASP A 106 -6.98 3.27 -13.78
C ASP A 106 -7.59 4.65 -14.07
N SER A 107 -8.55 5.06 -13.29
CA SER A 107 -9.02 6.44 -13.30
C SER A 107 -8.55 7.11 -12.01
N TRP A 108 -7.76 8.13 -12.14
CA TRP A 108 -7.47 9.04 -11.07
C TRP A 108 -8.57 10.09 -11.01
N MET A 109 -8.84 10.53 -9.81
CA MET A 109 -9.81 11.58 -9.60
C MET A 109 -9.40 12.85 -10.34
N GLU A 110 -10.24 13.30 -11.27
CA GLU A 110 -10.02 14.55 -11.96
C GLU A 110 -10.28 15.72 -11.02
N THR A 111 -9.27 16.53 -10.83
CA THR A 111 -9.33 17.70 -9.93
C THR A 111 -10.16 18.85 -10.49
N VAL A 112 -10.45 18.82 -11.78
CA VAL A 112 -11.07 19.93 -12.52
C VAL A 112 -12.59 19.85 -12.48
N ALA A 113 -13.14 18.66 -12.31
CA ALA A 113 -14.56 18.45 -12.33
C ALA A 113 -15.25 19.01 -11.05
N HIS A 114 -16.43 19.57 -11.24
CA HIS A 114 -17.39 19.84 -10.18
C HIS A 114 -18.47 18.75 -10.29
N PRO A 115 -18.32 17.62 -9.57
CA PRO A 115 -19.27 16.54 -9.68
C PRO A 115 -20.56 16.87 -8.93
N ASP A 116 -21.70 16.47 -9.50
CA ASP A 116 -22.98 16.54 -8.80
C ASP A 116 -22.96 15.65 -7.55
N VAL A 117 -22.35 14.46 -7.67
CA VAL A 117 -22.21 13.53 -6.56
C VAL A 117 -20.77 13.00 -6.47
N TYR A 118 -20.19 13.16 -5.30
CA TYR A 118 -18.91 12.52 -4.95
C TYR A 118 -19.11 11.43 -3.91
N VAL A 119 -18.56 10.25 -4.15
CA VAL A 119 -18.63 9.13 -3.22
C VAL A 119 -17.22 8.75 -2.76
N ALA A 120 -16.92 9.00 -1.48
CA ALA A 120 -15.72 8.49 -0.82
C ALA A 120 -16.01 7.11 -0.24
N TRP A 121 -15.51 6.05 -0.84
CA TRP A 121 -15.76 4.68 -0.42
C TRP A 121 -14.50 4.00 0.11
N GLY A 122 -14.48 3.74 1.43
CA GLY A 122 -13.37 3.08 2.12
C GLY A 122 -12.05 3.85 2.03
N GLY A 123 -12.10 5.13 1.71
CA GLY A 123 -10.95 6.00 1.51
C GLY A 123 -10.88 7.11 2.55
N ALA A 124 -9.75 7.21 3.24
CA ALA A 124 -9.44 8.31 4.15
C ALA A 124 -8.11 8.94 3.73
N SER A 125 -8.03 9.38 2.48
CA SER A 125 -6.80 9.92 1.89
C SER A 125 -6.29 11.15 2.64
N GLU A 126 -7.19 11.92 3.25
CA GLU A 126 -6.88 13.08 4.08
C GLU A 126 -6.14 12.70 5.38
N LEU A 127 -6.35 11.49 5.88
CA LEU A 127 -5.68 10.96 7.07
C LEU A 127 -4.39 10.20 6.72
N SER A 128 -4.45 9.39 5.68
CA SER A 128 -3.32 8.56 5.27
C SER A 128 -2.22 9.34 4.55
N ASN A 129 -2.52 10.57 4.13
CA ASN A 129 -1.62 11.41 3.33
C ASN A 129 -1.00 10.61 2.17
N TYR A 130 -1.86 9.83 1.52
CA TYR A 130 -1.44 8.92 0.48
C TYR A 130 -1.36 9.66 -0.84
N ASP A 131 -0.12 10.03 -1.21
CA ASP A 131 0.18 10.65 -2.49
C ASP A 131 -0.57 11.98 -2.75
N ASP A 132 -0.69 12.34 -4.00
CA ASP A 132 -1.44 13.52 -4.44
C ASP A 132 -2.94 13.40 -4.17
N ALA A 133 -3.42 12.18 -3.96
CA ALA A 133 -4.82 11.90 -3.68
C ALA A 133 -5.37 12.58 -2.41
N CYS A 134 -4.54 12.93 -1.45
CA CYS A 134 -4.97 13.62 -0.24
C CYS A 134 -5.65 14.95 -0.57
N ARG A 135 -4.94 15.84 -1.26
CA ARG A 135 -5.47 17.16 -1.64
C ARG A 135 -6.61 17.04 -2.62
N THR A 136 -6.43 16.22 -3.65
CA THR A 136 -7.45 16.00 -4.69
C THR A 136 -8.77 15.52 -4.08
N THR A 137 -8.71 14.56 -3.15
CA THR A 137 -9.89 14.04 -2.46
C THR A 137 -10.64 15.14 -1.70
N VAL A 138 -9.93 15.95 -0.94
CA VAL A 138 -10.54 17.06 -0.19
C VAL A 138 -11.12 18.10 -1.14
N ASP A 139 -10.36 18.47 -2.17
CA ASP A 139 -10.80 19.48 -3.15
C ASP A 139 -12.07 19.04 -3.92
N VAL A 140 -12.19 17.76 -4.25
CA VAL A 140 -13.39 17.23 -4.93
C VAL A 140 -14.55 17.12 -3.97
N ALA A 141 -14.32 16.60 -2.75
CA ALA A 141 -15.36 16.49 -1.73
C ALA A 141 -15.99 17.85 -1.37
N THR A 142 -15.17 18.90 -1.32
CA THR A 142 -15.68 20.26 -1.02
C THR A 142 -16.38 20.95 -2.18
N ARG A 143 -16.21 20.47 -3.41
CA ARG A 143 -16.82 21.04 -4.61
C ARG A 143 -18.04 20.29 -5.10
N ALA A 144 -18.23 19.07 -4.68
CA ALA A 144 -19.39 18.28 -5.06
C ALA A 144 -20.69 18.89 -4.51
N ASP A 145 -21.78 18.79 -5.29
CA ASP A 145 -23.10 19.23 -4.81
C ASP A 145 -23.62 18.28 -3.71
N THR A 146 -23.25 17.01 -3.78
CA THR A 146 -23.56 16.01 -2.75
C THR A 146 -22.32 15.18 -2.47
N HIS A 147 -21.93 15.08 -1.20
CA HIS A 147 -20.85 14.24 -0.74
C HIS A 147 -21.37 13.05 0.08
N ILE A 148 -21.11 11.83 -0.39
CA ILE A 148 -21.45 10.59 0.30
C ILE A 148 -20.14 9.93 0.78
N CYS A 149 -20.07 9.61 2.06
CA CYS A 149 -18.94 8.85 2.62
C CYS A 149 -19.40 7.46 3.06
N VAL A 150 -18.79 6.43 2.52
CA VAL A 150 -19.01 5.03 2.88
C VAL A 150 -17.77 4.50 3.59
N ASP A 151 -17.81 4.43 4.90
CA ASP A 151 -16.69 3.95 5.73
C ASP A 151 -17.23 3.41 7.07
N PRO A 152 -16.74 2.28 7.58
CA PRO A 152 -17.13 1.79 8.89
C PRO A 152 -16.71 2.72 10.03
N ARG A 153 -15.72 3.57 9.80
CA ARG A 153 -15.23 4.55 10.77
C ARG A 153 -15.81 5.93 10.46
N GLN A 154 -15.87 6.77 11.48
CA GLN A 154 -16.10 8.19 11.26
C GLN A 154 -14.79 8.89 10.87
N THR A 155 -14.55 9.07 9.59
CA THR A 155 -13.41 9.82 9.05
C THR A 155 -13.70 11.32 9.07
N ASN A 156 -12.68 12.15 8.78
CA ASN A 156 -12.92 13.59 8.64
C ASN A 156 -13.80 13.87 7.42
N LEU A 157 -13.58 13.20 6.31
CA LEU A 157 -14.47 13.28 5.15
C LEU A 157 -15.91 12.89 5.50
N GLY A 158 -16.07 11.83 6.32
CA GLY A 158 -17.39 11.41 6.76
C GLY A 158 -18.12 12.42 7.66
N LYS A 159 -17.38 13.21 8.44
CA LYS A 159 -17.99 14.29 9.25
C LYS A 159 -18.52 15.44 8.43
N GLU A 160 -17.89 15.70 7.28
CA GLU A 160 -18.25 16.78 6.36
C GLU A 160 -19.19 16.29 5.24
N ALA A 161 -19.49 14.99 5.20
CA ALA A 161 -20.35 14.42 4.17
C ALA A 161 -21.83 14.71 4.44
N ASP A 162 -22.61 14.93 3.38
CA ASP A 162 -24.07 15.02 3.45
C ASP A 162 -24.69 13.69 3.93
N TYR A 163 -24.06 12.58 3.51
CA TYR A 163 -24.46 11.23 3.92
C TYR A 163 -23.26 10.41 4.36
N GLN A 164 -23.26 9.97 5.62
CA GLN A 164 -22.30 9.02 6.15
C GLN A 164 -22.95 7.64 6.26
N LEU A 165 -22.45 6.68 5.51
CA LEU A 165 -22.93 5.30 5.51
C LEU A 165 -21.93 4.38 6.22
N HIS A 166 -22.29 3.94 7.42
CA HIS A 166 -21.48 3.00 8.20
C HIS A 166 -21.82 1.56 7.80
N LEU A 167 -21.04 0.99 6.88
CA LEU A 167 -21.24 -0.41 6.53
C LEU A 167 -20.47 -1.33 7.48
N ARG A 168 -20.97 -2.54 7.61
CA ARG A 168 -20.22 -3.59 8.29
C ARG A 168 -19.02 -4.01 7.44
N PRO A 169 -17.77 -4.06 7.97
CA PRO A 169 -16.62 -4.53 7.23
C PRO A 169 -16.88 -5.87 6.53
N GLY A 170 -16.50 -5.98 5.25
CA GLY A 170 -16.74 -7.15 4.43
C GLY A 170 -18.09 -7.18 3.71
N THR A 171 -18.94 -6.15 3.84
CA THR A 171 -20.23 -6.07 3.16
C THR A 171 -20.28 -5.06 2.01
N ASP A 172 -19.13 -4.55 1.58
CA ASP A 172 -19.00 -3.59 0.48
C ASP A 172 -19.65 -4.08 -0.81
N GLY A 173 -19.40 -5.35 -1.17
CA GLY A 173 -20.00 -5.95 -2.36
C GLY A 173 -21.52 -6.01 -2.30
N ALA A 174 -22.10 -6.31 -1.14
CA ALA A 174 -23.55 -6.32 -0.96
C ALA A 174 -24.15 -4.92 -1.13
N MET A 175 -23.51 -3.89 -0.56
CA MET A 175 -23.94 -2.51 -0.74
C MET A 175 -23.81 -2.05 -2.20
N ALA A 176 -22.70 -2.37 -2.87
CA ALA A 176 -22.51 -2.05 -4.28
C ALA A 176 -23.58 -2.69 -5.17
N LEU A 177 -23.91 -3.96 -4.93
CA LEU A 177 -25.00 -4.66 -5.62
C LEU A 177 -26.38 -4.03 -5.34
N ALA A 178 -26.64 -3.61 -4.10
CA ALA A 178 -27.88 -2.92 -3.76
C ALA A 178 -28.00 -1.58 -4.50
N TRP A 179 -26.92 -0.80 -4.58
CA TRP A 179 -26.92 0.44 -5.38
C TRP A 179 -27.13 0.15 -6.87
N THR A 180 -26.44 -0.86 -7.40
CA THR A 180 -26.61 -1.27 -8.79
C THR A 180 -28.07 -1.63 -9.09
N ASN A 181 -28.73 -2.36 -8.20
CA ASN A 181 -30.15 -2.75 -8.35
C ASN A 181 -31.10 -1.53 -8.35
N VAL A 182 -30.73 -0.42 -7.76
CA VAL A 182 -31.53 0.81 -7.76
C VAL A 182 -31.30 1.64 -9.03
N VAL A 183 -30.08 1.59 -9.57
CA VAL A 183 -29.67 2.40 -10.72
C VAL A 183 -30.08 1.75 -12.05
N ILE A 184 -30.16 0.41 -12.11
CA ILE A 184 -30.56 -0.35 -13.29
C ILE A 184 -32.05 -0.71 -13.24
#